data_ae257f92b44700c7774a227e1d3d007c
#
_entry.id   ae257f92b44700c7774a227e1d3d007c
#
_cell.length_a   1.000
_cell.length_b   1.000
_cell.length_c   1.000
_cell.angle_alpha   90.00
_cell.angle_beta   90.00
_cell.angle_gamma   90.00
#
_symmetry.space_group_name_H-M   'P 1'
#
loop_
_entity.id
_entity.type
_entity.pdbx_description
1 polymer ?
#
loop_
_entity_poly.entity_id
_entity_poly.type
_entity_poly.pdbx_seq_one_letter_code
_entity_poly.pdbx_strand_id
1 'polypeptide(L)'
;MAMTAEETRRLERELIERGGRDLSALKDAFELSRTIDDHERSNEIRKLAREHLQKPGRFEDAMDLYHKTLMYDGPVDFDCFMRALEFNRPTREQFWLPRRQKLMPVCRALQDMEDGKLDELFLSCPPRIGKSTLIMMFFLWVMGRDSERSNLYCSYTDSVVGVLYNGILEVLNDKVTYLYKDIFPGKTVASTNAKDLLINLDRRKRYASFTGRSLYGTLNGACDCNGYLVGDDLISGIEEAMSKDRLNAAWMKVDNNMLPRAKETAKVLWIGTRWSLLDPQGKRIDLLENDPKYRERRWKVLNTPALDENGESNFEYLYGVGFSTDYYQQRRASFERNSDMASWLAQYMGEPIERDGAVFDPADLRYYNGVRPEQEPDRTFIIVDPSWGGGDYVAAITVQQYGNDLLIPAVVFSNEDKTVTQPMIVAMAEKYKATAMKVEGTKMTASYGEDIDHRLREKGIRINIAINTSHFTGTGKRDRIIARAPDIRERMLFLGEGYRPKEYSQFMQNVYSFTFNGKMKHDDAPDVLAMGIDYVTVGTVAKAEVMQRPW
;
A
#
# COMPACT_ATOMS: atom_id res chain seq x y z
N MET A 1 -49.82 24.08 6.45
CA MET A 1 -49.59 22.63 6.30
C MET A 1 -48.08 22.44 6.14
N ALA A 2 -47.45 21.62 6.98
CA ALA A 2 -46.02 21.28 6.75
C ALA A 2 -45.90 20.43 5.47
N MET A 3 -44.93 20.71 4.63
CA MET A 3 -44.64 19.92 3.45
C MET A 3 -44.30 18.48 3.83
N THR A 4 -44.74 17.52 3.02
CA THR A 4 -44.31 16.13 3.19
C THR A 4 -42.84 15.97 2.79
N ALA A 5 -42.19 14.93 3.25
CA ALA A 5 -40.79 14.65 2.86
C ALA A 5 -40.59 14.48 1.33
N GLU A 6 -41.64 13.97 0.64
CA GLU A 6 -41.60 13.80 -0.81
C GLU A 6 -41.73 15.15 -1.55
N GLU A 7 -42.63 16.02 -1.09
CA GLU A 7 -42.74 17.40 -1.60
C GLU A 7 -41.47 18.20 -1.38
N THR A 8 -40.85 18.03 -0.19
CA THR A 8 -39.56 18.68 0.14
C THR A 8 -38.47 18.22 -0.82
N ARG A 9 -38.30 16.92 -1.05
CA ARG A 9 -37.31 16.37 -2.01
C ARG A 9 -37.58 16.78 -3.46
N ARG A 10 -38.84 16.97 -3.85
CA ARG A 10 -39.14 17.47 -5.19
C ARG A 10 -38.74 18.92 -5.35
N LEU A 11 -39.11 19.78 -4.40
CA LEU A 11 -38.74 21.20 -4.42
C LEU A 11 -37.23 21.37 -4.37
N GLU A 12 -36.56 20.62 -3.54
CA GLU A 12 -35.10 20.61 -3.43
C GLU A 12 -34.43 20.32 -4.78
N ARG A 13 -34.88 19.30 -5.51
CA ARG A 13 -34.35 18.98 -6.86
C ARG A 13 -34.57 20.14 -7.84
N GLU A 14 -35.75 20.71 -7.89
CA GLU A 14 -36.06 21.84 -8.76
C GLU A 14 -35.16 23.06 -8.44
N LEU A 15 -34.87 23.30 -7.16
CA LEU A 15 -33.97 24.37 -6.73
C LEU A 15 -32.51 24.08 -7.07
N ILE A 16 -32.04 22.85 -6.96
CA ILE A 16 -30.68 22.45 -7.34
C ILE A 16 -30.49 22.58 -8.87
N GLU A 17 -31.45 22.18 -9.69
CA GLU A 17 -31.39 22.36 -11.14
C GLU A 17 -31.28 23.83 -11.54
N ARG A 18 -31.97 24.72 -10.83
CA ARG A 18 -31.85 26.19 -11.01
C ARG A 18 -30.52 26.71 -10.49
N GLY A 19 -29.97 26.06 -9.48
CA GLY A 19 -28.81 26.50 -8.72
C GLY A 19 -27.53 26.68 -9.53
N GLY A 20 -27.36 26.01 -10.67
CA GLY A 20 -26.25 26.24 -11.58
C GLY A 20 -26.14 27.69 -12.09
N ARG A 21 -27.29 28.45 -12.09
CA ARG A 21 -27.36 29.85 -12.50
C ARG A 21 -27.73 30.79 -11.37
N ASP A 22 -28.42 30.30 -10.35
CA ASP A 22 -28.97 31.10 -9.25
C ASP A 22 -28.48 30.60 -7.89
N LEU A 23 -27.59 31.34 -7.26
CA LEU A 23 -27.03 31.02 -5.97
C LEU A 23 -28.09 31.07 -4.83
N SER A 24 -29.12 31.91 -4.98
CA SER A 24 -30.21 31.96 -3.99
C SER A 24 -31.00 30.66 -3.95
N ALA A 25 -31.26 30.07 -5.13
CA ALA A 25 -31.92 28.76 -5.21
C ALA A 25 -31.10 27.65 -4.53
N LEU A 26 -29.75 27.71 -4.60
CA LEU A 26 -28.88 26.77 -3.86
C LEU A 26 -28.95 26.98 -2.35
N LYS A 27 -29.04 28.22 -1.88
CA LYS A 27 -29.23 28.50 -0.43
C LYS A 27 -30.55 27.93 0.09
N ASP A 28 -31.63 28.12 -0.67
CA ASP A 28 -32.95 27.58 -0.31
C ASP A 28 -32.94 26.04 -0.35
N ALA A 29 -32.31 25.44 -1.35
CA ALA A 29 -32.14 23.98 -1.43
C ALA A 29 -31.37 23.44 -0.22
N PHE A 30 -30.32 24.12 0.22
CA PHE A 30 -29.53 23.72 1.38
C PHE A 30 -30.36 23.76 2.68
N GLU A 31 -31.20 24.77 2.88
CA GLU A 31 -32.06 24.80 4.06
C GLU A 31 -33.10 23.65 4.01
N LEU A 32 -33.57 23.26 2.84
CA LEU A 32 -34.43 22.07 2.71
C LEU A 32 -33.65 20.78 3.01
N SER A 33 -32.43 20.59 2.49
CA SER A 33 -31.58 19.42 2.79
C SER A 33 -31.39 19.25 4.29
N ARG A 34 -31.18 20.36 5.02
CA ARG A 34 -31.04 20.33 6.48
C ARG A 34 -32.30 19.88 7.19
N THR A 35 -33.48 20.24 6.69
CA THR A 35 -34.76 19.87 7.35
C THR A 35 -35.08 18.39 7.23
N ILE A 36 -34.57 17.71 6.21
CA ILE A 36 -34.81 16.27 5.93
C ILE A 36 -33.55 15.41 6.12
N ASP A 37 -32.50 15.98 6.65
CA ASP A 37 -31.21 15.33 6.90
C ASP A 37 -30.60 14.67 5.66
N ASP A 38 -30.61 15.38 4.51
CA ASP A 38 -30.12 14.89 3.21
C ASP A 38 -28.70 15.36 2.93
N HIS A 39 -27.73 14.57 3.38
CA HIS A 39 -26.29 14.84 3.18
C HIS A 39 -25.82 14.61 1.74
N GLU A 40 -26.52 13.76 0.96
CA GLU A 40 -26.19 13.55 -0.45
C GLU A 40 -26.45 14.82 -1.26
N ARG A 41 -27.61 15.45 -1.03
CA ARG A 41 -27.96 16.72 -1.67
C ARG A 41 -27.07 17.87 -1.20
N SER A 42 -26.75 17.93 0.08
CA SER A 42 -25.77 18.90 0.61
C SER A 42 -24.44 18.80 -0.17
N ASN A 43 -23.95 17.59 -0.44
CA ASN A 43 -22.73 17.40 -1.24
C ASN A 43 -22.87 17.90 -2.69
N GLU A 44 -24.02 17.72 -3.32
CA GLU A 44 -24.32 18.23 -4.67
C GLU A 44 -24.35 19.78 -4.65
N ILE A 45 -25.03 20.37 -3.68
CA ILE A 45 -25.10 21.81 -3.48
C ILE A 45 -23.68 22.38 -3.27
N ARG A 46 -22.84 21.71 -2.49
CA ARG A 46 -21.45 22.12 -2.26
C ARG A 46 -20.63 22.14 -3.55
N LYS A 47 -20.80 21.17 -4.44
CA LYS A 47 -20.13 21.16 -5.76
C LYS A 47 -20.55 22.37 -6.58
N LEU A 48 -21.84 22.66 -6.68
CA LEU A 48 -22.36 23.80 -7.41
C LEU A 48 -21.94 25.14 -6.78
N ALA A 49 -21.96 25.25 -5.45
CA ALA A 49 -21.46 26.43 -4.74
C ALA A 49 -19.97 26.70 -5.08
N ARG A 50 -19.16 25.66 -5.19
CA ARG A 50 -17.77 25.78 -5.61
C ARG A 50 -17.61 26.34 -7.03
N GLU A 51 -18.51 26.00 -7.97
CA GLU A 51 -18.50 26.56 -9.32
C GLU A 51 -18.84 28.06 -9.31
N HIS A 52 -19.73 28.47 -8.39
CA HIS A 52 -20.06 29.88 -8.20
C HIS A 52 -18.90 30.71 -7.65
N LEU A 53 -17.93 30.14 -6.94
CA LEU A 53 -16.72 30.85 -6.48
C LEU A 53 -15.90 31.45 -7.62
N GLN A 54 -16.01 30.92 -8.83
CA GLN A 54 -15.31 31.40 -10.00
C GLN A 54 -16.06 32.53 -10.75
N LYS A 55 -17.32 32.82 -10.34
CA LYS A 55 -18.15 33.82 -11.02
C LYS A 55 -17.97 35.20 -10.37
N PRO A 56 -17.81 36.28 -11.18
CA PRO A 56 -17.65 37.63 -10.64
C PRO A 56 -18.81 38.07 -9.74
N GLY A 57 -18.49 38.73 -8.63
CA GLY A 57 -19.48 39.31 -7.70
C GLY A 57 -20.27 38.33 -6.84
N ARG A 58 -19.90 37.03 -6.82
CA ARG A 58 -20.59 36.00 -6.05
C ARG A 58 -19.71 35.29 -5.04
N PHE A 59 -18.46 35.70 -4.92
CA PHE A 59 -17.46 34.96 -4.13
C PHE A 59 -17.84 34.80 -2.66
N GLU A 60 -18.23 35.89 -1.99
CA GLU A 60 -18.56 35.86 -0.55
C GLU A 60 -19.77 34.97 -0.26
N ASP A 61 -20.85 35.15 -0.99
CA ASP A 61 -22.07 34.37 -0.83
C ASP A 61 -21.89 32.90 -1.16
N ALA A 62 -21.11 32.58 -2.19
CA ALA A 62 -20.80 31.21 -2.57
C ALA A 62 -19.86 30.55 -1.55
N MET A 63 -18.92 31.31 -0.99
CA MET A 63 -18.02 30.84 0.05
C MET A 63 -18.78 30.56 1.35
N ASP A 64 -19.71 31.43 1.74
CA ASP A 64 -20.57 31.24 2.90
C ASP A 64 -21.41 29.95 2.76
N LEU A 65 -22.07 29.75 1.61
CA LEU A 65 -22.82 28.53 1.34
C LEU A 65 -21.92 27.28 1.35
N TYR A 66 -20.77 27.36 0.70
CA TYR A 66 -19.80 26.29 0.68
C TYR A 66 -19.34 25.91 2.09
N HIS A 67 -19.04 26.88 2.92
CA HIS A 67 -18.67 26.68 4.32
C HIS A 67 -19.82 26.04 5.12
N LYS A 68 -21.04 26.54 4.98
CA LYS A 68 -22.22 25.99 5.66
C LYS A 68 -22.46 24.52 5.32
N THR A 69 -22.29 24.13 4.05
CA THR A 69 -22.41 22.73 3.65
C THR A 69 -21.31 21.86 4.24
N LEU A 70 -20.07 22.36 4.37
CA LEU A 70 -18.98 21.64 5.04
C LEU A 70 -19.26 21.44 6.53
N MET A 71 -19.75 22.49 7.21
CA MET A 71 -20.10 22.44 8.63
C MET A 71 -21.24 21.45 8.91
N TYR A 72 -22.24 21.41 8.02
CA TYR A 72 -23.37 20.50 8.13
C TYR A 72 -22.96 19.03 7.90
N ASP A 73 -22.12 18.77 6.90
CA ASP A 73 -21.68 17.42 6.58
C ASP A 73 -20.50 16.94 7.45
N GLY A 74 -19.76 17.86 8.08
CA GLY A 74 -18.59 17.53 8.90
C GLY A 74 -18.81 16.45 9.97
N PRO A 75 -19.94 16.45 10.70
CA PRO A 75 -20.22 15.38 11.66
C PRO A 75 -20.34 13.98 11.05
N VAL A 76 -20.70 13.82 9.77
CA VAL A 76 -20.97 12.52 9.14
C VAL A 76 -19.93 12.12 8.11
N ASP A 77 -19.21 13.06 7.53
CA ASP A 77 -18.20 12.85 6.46
C ASP A 77 -16.83 13.34 6.92
N PHE A 78 -15.84 12.46 6.93
CA PHE A 78 -14.51 12.76 7.45
C PHE A 78 -13.73 13.77 6.58
N ASP A 79 -13.89 13.75 5.24
CA ASP A 79 -13.31 14.78 4.35
C ASP A 79 -13.88 16.17 4.65
N CYS A 80 -15.21 16.24 4.80
CA CYS A 80 -15.88 17.48 5.14
C CYS A 80 -15.47 17.99 6.53
N PHE A 81 -15.34 17.09 7.50
CA PHE A 81 -14.85 17.43 8.84
C PHE A 81 -13.47 18.09 8.78
N MET A 82 -12.49 17.45 8.14
CA MET A 82 -11.14 17.99 8.08
C MET A 82 -11.07 19.34 7.37
N ARG A 83 -11.87 19.53 6.31
CA ARG A 83 -11.97 20.81 5.58
C ARG A 83 -12.66 21.89 6.40
N ALA A 84 -13.72 21.54 7.11
CA ALA A 84 -14.43 22.47 8.00
C ALA A 84 -13.56 22.86 9.20
N LEU A 85 -12.89 21.88 9.82
CA LEU A 85 -12.05 22.06 11.00
C LEU A 85 -10.99 23.15 10.80
N GLU A 86 -10.33 23.17 9.66
CA GLU A 86 -9.23 24.07 9.33
C GLU A 86 -9.66 25.28 8.46
N PHE A 87 -10.95 25.51 8.29
CA PHE A 87 -11.46 26.49 7.34
C PHE A 87 -10.92 27.92 7.55
N ASN A 88 -10.72 28.33 8.80
CA ASN A 88 -10.17 29.64 9.14
C ASN A 88 -8.66 29.79 8.92
N ARG A 89 -7.96 28.70 8.64
CA ARG A 89 -6.50 28.72 8.39
C ARG A 89 -6.21 29.07 6.94
N PRO A 90 -5.11 29.80 6.67
CA PRO A 90 -4.62 29.97 5.30
C PRO A 90 -4.42 28.62 4.61
N THR A 91 -4.85 28.46 3.38
CA THR A 91 -4.87 27.19 2.65
C THR A 91 -3.53 26.43 2.66
N ARG A 92 -2.42 27.17 2.55
CA ARG A 92 -1.06 26.60 2.58
C ARG A 92 -0.65 26.08 3.96
N GLU A 93 -1.30 26.51 5.02
CA GLU A 93 -1.03 26.12 6.42
C GLU A 93 -1.99 25.03 6.90
N GLN A 94 -3.05 24.76 6.15
CA GLN A 94 -3.95 23.65 6.44
C GLN A 94 -3.21 22.32 6.27
N PHE A 95 -3.50 21.37 7.14
CA PHE A 95 -2.97 20.02 6.98
C PHE A 95 -3.63 19.30 5.81
N TRP A 96 -4.98 19.32 5.79
CA TRP A 96 -5.71 18.44 4.88
C TRP A 96 -5.73 18.91 3.43
N LEU A 97 -6.05 20.17 3.17
CA LEU A 97 -6.32 20.63 1.82
C LEU A 97 -5.14 20.42 0.84
N PRO A 98 -3.87 20.72 1.22
CA PRO A 98 -2.73 20.43 0.35
C PRO A 98 -2.54 18.94 0.05
N ARG A 99 -2.88 18.06 1.00
CA ARG A 99 -2.67 16.59 0.94
C ARG A 99 -3.86 15.81 0.39
N ARG A 100 -5.01 16.46 0.33
CA ARG A 100 -6.32 15.83 0.08
C ARG A 100 -6.34 14.93 -1.15
N GLN A 101 -5.78 15.39 -2.26
CA GLN A 101 -5.80 14.64 -3.52
C GLN A 101 -5.09 13.29 -3.37
N LYS A 102 -3.94 13.26 -2.74
CA LYS A 102 -3.10 12.07 -2.57
C LYS A 102 -3.59 11.17 -1.43
N LEU A 103 -4.07 11.74 -0.32
CA LEU A 103 -4.51 10.99 0.85
C LEU A 103 -6.02 10.65 0.86
N MET A 104 -6.76 10.98 -0.18
CA MET A 104 -8.20 10.65 -0.28
C MET A 104 -8.49 9.14 -0.16
N PRO A 105 -7.69 8.21 -0.71
CA PRO A 105 -7.91 6.76 -0.49
C PRO A 105 -7.85 6.37 0.99
N VAL A 106 -6.94 6.98 1.76
CA VAL A 106 -6.83 6.76 3.22
C VAL A 106 -8.04 7.34 3.95
N CYS A 107 -8.44 8.57 3.61
CA CYS A 107 -9.63 9.21 4.16
C CYS A 107 -10.89 8.35 3.95
N ARG A 108 -11.10 7.82 2.76
CA ARG A 108 -12.23 6.92 2.44
C ARG A 108 -12.18 5.62 3.24
N ALA A 109 -10.99 5.03 3.43
CA ALA A 109 -10.88 3.81 4.22
C ALA A 109 -11.18 4.04 5.70
N LEU A 110 -10.80 5.20 6.25
CA LEU A 110 -11.16 5.61 7.61
C LEU A 110 -12.68 5.86 7.72
N GLN A 111 -13.30 6.47 6.71
CA GLN A 111 -14.75 6.60 6.62
C GLN A 111 -15.43 5.22 6.57
N ASP A 112 -14.94 4.30 5.75
CA ASP A 112 -15.48 2.94 5.66
C ASP A 112 -15.37 2.17 6.99
N MET A 113 -14.35 2.44 7.81
CA MET A 113 -14.28 1.93 9.17
C MET A 113 -15.42 2.48 10.02
N GLU A 114 -15.64 3.81 10.02
CA GLU A 114 -16.70 4.43 10.82
C GLU A 114 -18.10 4.00 10.36
N ASP A 115 -18.30 3.82 9.06
CA ASP A 115 -19.53 3.31 8.44
C ASP A 115 -19.78 1.81 8.73
N GLY A 116 -18.86 1.14 9.42
CA GLY A 116 -19.00 -0.27 9.75
C GLY A 116 -18.76 -1.22 8.58
N LYS A 117 -18.10 -0.80 7.50
CA LYS A 117 -17.72 -1.65 6.37
C LYS A 117 -16.41 -2.39 6.60
N LEU A 118 -15.55 -1.87 7.50
CA LEU A 118 -14.27 -2.47 7.88
C LEU A 118 -14.19 -2.61 9.41
N ASP A 119 -13.63 -3.71 9.86
CA ASP A 119 -13.34 -3.99 11.26
C ASP A 119 -11.88 -3.72 11.58
N GLU A 120 -10.99 -3.86 10.58
CA GLU A 120 -9.55 -3.71 10.75
C GLU A 120 -8.92 -3.07 9.51
N LEU A 121 -8.04 -2.08 9.71
CA LEU A 121 -7.39 -1.34 8.64
C LEU A 121 -5.89 -1.23 8.91
N PHE A 122 -5.08 -1.54 7.90
CA PHE A 122 -3.63 -1.40 7.93
C PHE A 122 -3.20 -0.29 6.97
N LEU A 123 -2.54 0.73 7.51
CA LEU A 123 -2.01 1.86 6.75
C LEU A 123 -0.50 1.86 6.80
N SER A 124 0.13 1.59 5.68
CA SER A 124 1.58 1.67 5.53
C SER A 124 1.95 2.87 4.67
N CYS A 125 2.77 3.76 5.21
CA CYS A 125 3.22 4.97 4.54
C CYS A 125 4.63 5.34 5.01
N PRO A 126 5.42 6.04 4.18
CA PRO A 126 6.72 6.55 4.55
C PRO A 126 6.71 7.45 5.80
N PRO A 127 7.86 7.65 6.44
CA PRO A 127 7.99 8.62 7.53
C PRO A 127 7.64 10.05 7.10
N ARG A 128 7.12 10.87 8.04
CA ARG A 128 6.90 12.33 7.91
C ARG A 128 5.86 12.78 6.90
N ILE A 129 5.02 11.90 6.37
CA ILE A 129 3.93 12.30 5.44
C ILE A 129 2.71 12.89 6.13
N GLY A 130 2.69 12.91 7.46
CA GLY A 130 1.58 13.46 8.26
C GLY A 130 0.66 12.41 8.88
N LYS A 131 1.11 11.15 9.03
CA LYS A 131 0.33 10.06 9.64
C LYS A 131 -0.28 10.44 10.98
N SER A 132 0.53 10.92 11.92
CA SER A 132 0.07 11.25 13.28
C SER A 132 -0.95 12.38 13.29
N THR A 133 -0.82 13.39 12.42
CA THR A 133 -1.81 14.47 12.29
C THR A 133 -3.14 13.93 11.73
N LEU A 134 -3.09 13.02 10.77
CA LEU A 134 -4.30 12.39 10.23
C LEU A 134 -5.03 11.59 11.32
N ILE A 135 -4.29 10.83 12.14
CA ILE A 135 -4.85 10.08 13.27
C ILE A 135 -5.43 11.01 14.34
N MET A 136 -4.75 12.13 14.62
CA MET A 136 -5.27 13.15 15.52
C MET A 136 -6.64 13.67 15.02
N MET A 137 -6.75 14.03 13.75
CA MET A 137 -8.01 14.47 13.15
C MET A 137 -9.08 13.37 13.18
N PHE A 138 -8.68 12.12 12.96
CA PHE A 138 -9.60 11.00 13.04
C PHE A 138 -10.15 10.80 14.46
N PHE A 139 -9.31 10.86 15.50
CA PHE A 139 -9.78 10.81 16.88
C PHE A 139 -10.70 11.97 17.24
N LEU A 140 -10.36 13.19 16.82
CA LEU A 140 -11.22 14.36 17.01
C LEU A 140 -12.60 14.13 16.39
N TRP A 141 -12.64 13.60 15.18
CA TRP A 141 -13.90 13.32 14.47
C TRP A 141 -14.74 12.25 15.17
N VAL A 142 -14.16 11.07 15.45
CA VAL A 142 -14.92 9.97 16.06
C VAL A 142 -15.37 10.25 17.47
N MET A 143 -14.59 11.01 18.25
CA MET A 143 -15.00 11.47 19.59
C MET A 143 -16.10 12.54 19.53
N GLY A 144 -16.07 13.41 18.52
CA GLY A 144 -17.13 14.38 18.28
C GLY A 144 -18.45 13.71 17.94
N ARG A 145 -18.41 12.67 17.11
CA ARG A 145 -19.58 11.86 16.74
C ARG A 145 -20.17 11.10 17.93
N ASP A 146 -19.32 10.45 18.68
CA ASP A 146 -19.74 9.64 19.84
C ASP A 146 -18.71 9.71 20.96
N SER A 147 -18.91 10.66 21.87
CA SER A 147 -18.05 10.85 23.04
C SER A 147 -18.21 9.73 24.10
N GLU A 148 -19.23 8.89 23.98
CA GLU A 148 -19.46 7.75 24.87
C GLU A 148 -18.48 6.59 24.61
N ARG A 149 -17.93 6.49 23.42
CA ARG A 149 -16.91 5.49 23.10
C ARG A 149 -15.62 5.75 23.87
N SER A 150 -14.97 4.67 24.25
CA SER A 150 -13.61 4.68 24.81
C SER A 150 -12.63 4.22 23.73
N ASN A 151 -11.66 5.05 23.43
CA ASN A 151 -10.67 4.81 22.39
C ASN A 151 -9.28 4.66 23.02
N LEU A 152 -8.44 3.80 22.43
CA LEU A 152 -7.08 3.55 22.88
C LEU A 152 -6.09 3.81 21.74
N TYR A 153 -5.11 4.64 21.97
CA TYR A 153 -3.97 4.87 21.09
C TYR A 153 -2.70 4.31 21.71
N CYS A 154 -1.99 3.48 20.97
CA CYS A 154 -0.73 2.88 21.37
C CYS A 154 0.38 3.22 20.37
N SER A 155 1.56 3.58 20.89
CA SER A 155 2.79 3.73 20.12
C SER A 155 3.98 3.14 20.88
N TYR A 156 5.19 3.15 20.32
CA TYR A 156 6.35 2.56 20.95
C TYR A 156 6.86 3.31 22.21
N THR A 157 6.60 4.62 22.36
CA THR A 157 7.01 5.40 23.54
C THR A 157 5.93 6.35 24.03
N ASP A 158 5.96 6.67 25.34
CA ASP A 158 5.07 7.66 25.94
C ASP A 158 5.30 9.07 25.39
N SER A 159 6.52 9.40 24.96
CA SER A 159 6.83 10.69 24.31
C SER A 159 6.04 10.88 23.02
N VAL A 160 5.99 9.88 22.16
CA VAL A 160 5.22 9.93 20.89
C VAL A 160 3.73 10.01 21.18
N VAL A 161 3.24 9.22 22.12
CA VAL A 161 1.85 9.27 22.58
C VAL A 161 1.48 10.66 23.13
N GLY A 162 2.39 11.28 23.91
CA GLY A 162 2.22 12.61 24.46
C GLY A 162 2.08 13.70 23.40
N VAL A 163 2.79 13.59 22.27
CA VAL A 163 2.65 14.53 21.14
C VAL A 163 1.23 14.50 20.57
N LEU A 164 0.67 13.30 20.34
CA LEU A 164 -0.70 13.16 19.84
C LEU A 164 -1.73 13.68 20.85
N TYR A 165 -1.58 13.31 22.12
CA TYR A 165 -2.44 13.78 23.21
C TYR A 165 -2.50 15.31 23.30
N ASN A 166 -1.34 15.98 23.27
CA ASN A 166 -1.26 17.43 23.31
C ASN A 166 -1.88 18.07 22.06
N GLY A 167 -1.67 17.49 20.87
CA GLY A 167 -2.28 17.96 19.63
C GLY A 167 -3.81 17.89 19.67
N ILE A 168 -4.38 16.80 20.20
CA ILE A 168 -5.84 16.68 20.40
C ILE A 168 -6.33 17.78 21.35
N LEU A 169 -5.65 18.02 22.48
CA LEU A 169 -6.04 19.05 23.43
C LEU A 169 -5.92 20.46 22.86
N GLU A 170 -4.92 20.73 22.04
CA GLU A 170 -4.75 22.01 21.35
C GLU A 170 -6.01 22.32 20.52
N VAL A 171 -6.44 21.39 19.67
CA VAL A 171 -7.63 21.58 18.82
C VAL A 171 -8.91 21.70 19.66
N LEU A 172 -9.09 20.87 20.69
CA LEU A 172 -10.29 20.90 21.54
C LEU A 172 -10.42 22.20 22.36
N ASN A 173 -9.31 22.82 22.72
CA ASN A 173 -9.27 24.06 23.49
C ASN A 173 -9.20 25.31 22.60
N ASP A 174 -8.88 25.18 21.31
CA ASP A 174 -8.84 26.30 20.39
C ASP A 174 -10.24 26.92 20.21
N LYS A 175 -10.28 28.25 20.03
CA LYS A 175 -11.52 29.00 19.89
C LYS A 175 -11.59 29.82 18.59
N VAL A 176 -10.51 29.88 17.84
CA VAL A 176 -10.37 30.82 16.73
C VAL A 176 -9.94 30.11 15.45
N THR A 177 -8.93 29.25 15.56
CA THR A 177 -8.23 28.66 14.41
C THR A 177 -8.92 27.41 13.91
N TYR A 178 -9.35 26.55 14.86
CA TYR A 178 -10.03 25.29 14.57
C TYR A 178 -11.51 25.37 14.94
N LEU A 179 -12.39 25.04 14.01
CA LEU A 179 -13.85 25.15 14.16
C LEU A 179 -14.48 23.90 14.82
N TYR A 180 -13.75 23.20 15.69
CA TYR A 180 -14.24 21.96 16.29
C TYR A 180 -15.57 22.12 17.02
N LYS A 181 -15.71 23.20 17.82
CA LYS A 181 -16.93 23.47 18.62
C LYS A 181 -18.12 23.89 17.76
N ASP A 182 -17.84 24.45 16.58
CA ASP A 182 -18.89 24.84 15.64
C ASP A 182 -19.41 23.61 14.87
N ILE A 183 -18.51 22.63 14.56
CA ILE A 183 -18.89 21.35 13.93
C ILE A 183 -19.61 20.43 14.92
N PHE A 184 -19.14 20.40 16.17
CA PHE A 184 -19.72 19.58 17.25
C PHE A 184 -20.18 20.47 18.44
N PRO A 185 -21.32 21.16 18.31
CA PRO A 185 -21.84 22.01 19.37
C PRO A 185 -22.08 21.21 20.65
N GLY A 186 -21.64 21.77 21.76
CA GLY A 186 -21.80 21.15 23.09
C GLY A 186 -20.69 20.15 23.46
N LYS A 187 -19.81 19.77 22.53
CA LYS A 187 -18.69 18.89 22.81
C LYS A 187 -17.54 19.64 23.49
N THR A 188 -17.35 19.40 24.78
CA THR A 188 -16.33 20.07 25.58
C THR A 188 -15.49 19.11 26.40
N VAL A 189 -14.26 19.50 26.71
CA VAL A 189 -13.38 18.72 27.58
C VAL A 189 -13.92 18.72 28.99
N ALA A 190 -14.41 17.58 29.46
CA ALA A 190 -14.96 17.43 30.82
C ALA A 190 -13.85 17.20 31.87
N SER A 191 -12.78 16.49 31.50
CA SER A 191 -11.60 16.33 32.35
C SER A 191 -10.43 15.78 31.53
N THR A 192 -9.22 16.05 32.03
CA THR A 192 -7.96 15.52 31.48
C THR A 192 -7.11 14.97 32.60
N ASN A 193 -6.21 14.05 32.24
CA ASN A 193 -5.12 13.61 33.09
C ASN A 193 -3.84 13.49 32.24
N ALA A 194 -2.97 14.48 32.36
CA ALA A 194 -1.74 14.56 31.57
C ALA A 194 -0.72 13.46 31.94
N LYS A 195 -0.73 12.97 33.20
CA LYS A 195 0.15 11.87 33.61
C LYS A 195 -0.25 10.55 32.96
N ASP A 196 -1.54 10.33 32.84
CA ASP A 196 -2.11 9.10 32.29
C ASP A 196 -2.59 9.28 30.85
N LEU A 197 -2.33 10.43 30.21
CA LEU A 197 -2.69 10.77 28.83
C LEU A 197 -4.17 10.48 28.51
N LEU A 198 -5.08 10.95 29.41
CA LEU A 198 -6.52 10.72 29.31
C LEU A 198 -7.26 12.01 28.96
N ILE A 199 -8.25 11.92 28.06
CA ILE A 199 -9.19 12.99 27.76
C ILE A 199 -10.61 12.45 27.86
N ASN A 200 -11.44 13.05 28.71
CA ASN A 200 -12.87 12.84 28.71
C ASN A 200 -13.56 14.00 28.00
N LEU A 201 -14.32 13.67 26.98
CA LEU A 201 -15.14 14.62 26.24
C LEU A 201 -16.61 14.47 26.68
N ASP A 202 -17.27 15.58 27.08
CA ASP A 202 -18.66 15.69 27.56
C ASP A 202 -19.01 14.90 28.82
N ARG A 203 -18.28 13.87 29.14
CA ARG A 203 -18.64 12.94 30.20
C ARG A 203 -17.43 12.59 31.05
N ARG A 204 -17.70 12.07 32.26
CA ARG A 204 -16.67 11.50 33.14
C ARG A 204 -17.00 10.03 33.36
N LYS A 205 -16.27 9.14 32.73
CA LYS A 205 -16.38 7.71 32.94
C LYS A 205 -15.02 7.12 33.35
N ARG A 206 -15.05 5.91 33.88
CA ARG A 206 -13.86 5.20 34.30
C ARG A 206 -12.84 5.08 33.15
N TYR A 207 -13.32 4.78 31.94
CA TYR A 207 -12.50 4.74 30.74
C TYR A 207 -12.78 5.98 29.90
N ALA A 208 -11.75 6.73 29.62
CA ALA A 208 -11.83 8.02 28.96
C ALA A 208 -12.24 7.90 27.47
N SER A 209 -12.71 9.01 26.90
CA SER A 209 -13.00 9.10 25.46
C SER A 209 -11.73 8.88 24.62
N PHE A 210 -10.58 9.35 25.13
CA PHE A 210 -9.25 9.06 24.58
C PHE A 210 -8.33 8.61 25.71
N THR A 211 -7.60 7.52 25.47
CA THR A 211 -6.54 6.99 26.33
C THR A 211 -5.28 6.78 25.47
N GLY A 212 -4.18 7.37 25.87
CA GLY A 212 -2.86 7.14 25.23
C GLY A 212 -1.98 6.27 26.10
N ARG A 213 -1.26 5.30 25.52
CA ARG A 213 -0.27 4.45 26.20
C ARG A 213 0.86 4.05 25.26
N SER A 214 2.05 3.90 25.81
CA SER A 214 3.09 3.20 25.06
C SER A 214 2.90 1.69 25.14
N LEU A 215 3.33 0.97 24.10
CA LEU A 215 3.27 -0.49 24.02
C LEU A 215 4.00 -1.16 25.19
N TYR A 216 5.10 -0.56 25.62
CA TYR A 216 5.93 -1.06 26.73
C TYR A 216 5.53 -0.50 28.10
N GLY A 217 4.53 0.38 28.15
CA GLY A 217 3.93 0.90 29.37
C GLY A 217 2.89 -0.05 29.99
N THR A 218 2.17 0.46 31.01
CA THR A 218 1.10 -0.30 31.66
C THR A 218 -0.19 -0.20 30.84
N LEU A 219 -0.52 -1.26 30.11
CA LEU A 219 -1.76 -1.39 29.34
C LEU A 219 -2.90 -2.04 30.14
N ASN A 220 -2.56 -2.90 31.12
CA ASN A 220 -3.57 -3.61 31.89
C ASN A 220 -4.44 -2.65 32.72
N GLY A 221 -5.76 -2.70 32.49
CA GLY A 221 -6.72 -1.82 33.14
C GLY A 221 -6.74 -0.37 32.64
N ALA A 222 -5.92 -0.02 31.65
CA ALA A 222 -5.84 1.35 31.13
C ALA A 222 -7.07 1.77 30.32
N CYS A 223 -7.66 0.85 29.57
CA CYS A 223 -8.82 1.08 28.73
C CYS A 223 -9.68 -0.17 28.59
N ASP A 224 -10.97 0.01 28.41
CA ASP A 224 -11.94 -0.97 27.95
C ASP A 224 -12.49 -0.43 26.61
N CYS A 225 -11.70 -0.63 25.53
CA CYS A 225 -11.90 0.02 24.26
C CYS A 225 -13.09 -0.59 23.51
N ASN A 226 -14.14 0.21 23.31
CA ASN A 226 -15.31 -0.14 22.49
C ASN A 226 -15.44 0.72 21.23
N GLY A 227 -14.53 1.66 21.04
CA GLY A 227 -14.41 2.49 19.85
C GLY A 227 -13.26 2.03 18.96
N TYR A 228 -12.18 2.78 18.95
CA TYR A 228 -10.99 2.51 18.12
C TYR A 228 -9.78 2.15 18.97
N LEU A 229 -9.18 1.01 18.64
CA LEU A 229 -7.85 0.65 19.09
C LEU A 229 -6.87 0.96 17.96
N VAL A 230 -5.95 1.89 18.21
CA VAL A 230 -4.98 2.33 17.21
C VAL A 230 -3.57 1.96 17.64
N GLY A 231 -2.86 1.21 16.80
CA GLY A 231 -1.43 0.94 16.94
C GLY A 231 -0.64 1.77 15.92
N ASP A 232 0.13 2.76 16.39
CA ASP A 232 0.92 3.66 15.55
C ASP A 232 2.41 3.48 15.81
N ASP A 233 3.17 3.17 14.76
CA ASP A 233 4.63 2.95 14.80
C ASP A 233 5.05 2.15 16.05
N LEU A 234 4.60 0.89 16.16
CA LEU A 234 4.82 0.04 17.35
C LEU A 234 6.26 -0.49 17.48
N ILE A 235 7.09 -0.30 16.45
CA ILE A 235 8.51 -0.63 16.39
C ILE A 235 9.32 0.66 16.43
N SER A 236 10.32 0.72 17.30
CA SER A 236 11.11 1.94 17.55
C SER A 236 12.05 2.32 16.38
N GLY A 237 12.42 1.36 15.53
CA GLY A 237 13.33 1.59 14.42
C GLY A 237 14.06 0.34 13.95
N ILE A 238 15.10 0.57 13.15
CA ILE A 238 15.85 -0.47 12.45
C ILE A 238 16.52 -1.48 13.39
N GLU A 239 17.05 -1.04 14.53
CA GLU A 239 17.74 -1.93 15.49
C GLU A 239 16.79 -2.97 16.09
N GLU A 240 15.55 -2.58 16.38
CA GLU A 240 14.50 -3.49 16.83
C GLU A 240 14.04 -4.38 15.69
N ALA A 241 13.87 -3.83 14.51
CA ALA A 241 13.43 -4.53 13.31
C ALA A 241 14.41 -5.62 12.83
N MET A 242 15.70 -5.46 13.09
CA MET A 242 16.73 -6.45 12.75
C MET A 242 16.79 -7.64 13.72
N SER A 243 16.11 -7.58 14.85
CA SER A 243 16.13 -8.65 15.85
C SER A 243 14.81 -9.41 15.89
N LYS A 244 14.83 -10.67 15.46
CA LYS A 244 13.65 -11.57 15.54
C LYS A 244 13.10 -11.68 16.96
N ASP A 245 13.98 -11.72 17.96
CA ASP A 245 13.57 -11.81 19.35
C ASP A 245 12.85 -10.54 19.82
N ARG A 246 13.33 -9.37 19.42
CA ARG A 246 12.67 -8.09 19.74
C ARG A 246 11.32 -7.97 19.01
N LEU A 247 11.25 -8.36 17.74
CA LEU A 247 10.00 -8.38 16.98
C LEU A 247 8.99 -9.35 17.60
N ASN A 248 9.45 -10.55 18.04
CA ASN A 248 8.60 -11.48 18.77
C ASN A 248 8.14 -10.91 20.12
N ALA A 249 9.02 -10.24 20.87
CA ALA A 249 8.66 -9.59 22.13
C ALA A 249 7.64 -8.46 21.92
N ALA A 250 7.80 -7.64 20.87
CA ALA A 250 6.82 -6.61 20.49
C ALA A 250 5.46 -7.24 20.15
N TRP A 251 5.45 -8.30 19.34
CA TRP A 251 4.22 -9.04 19.03
C TRP A 251 3.54 -9.62 20.27
N MET A 252 4.30 -10.23 21.18
CA MET A 252 3.75 -10.74 22.44
C MET A 252 3.10 -9.65 23.30
N LYS A 253 3.65 -8.43 23.29
CA LYS A 253 3.03 -7.27 23.94
C LYS A 253 1.73 -6.84 23.25
N VAL A 254 1.72 -6.83 21.93
CA VAL A 254 0.52 -6.51 21.15
C VAL A 254 -0.56 -7.55 21.43
N ASP A 255 -0.26 -8.82 21.27
CA ASP A 255 -1.22 -9.91 21.36
C ASP A 255 -1.76 -10.11 22.79
N ASN A 256 -0.91 -10.04 23.82
CA ASN A 256 -1.31 -10.29 25.19
C ASN A 256 -1.78 -9.06 25.97
N ASN A 257 -1.32 -7.85 25.60
CA ASN A 257 -1.60 -6.65 26.40
C ASN A 257 -2.43 -5.58 25.66
N MET A 258 -2.19 -5.37 24.36
CA MET A 258 -2.86 -4.33 23.58
C MET A 258 -4.20 -4.82 23.01
N LEU A 259 -4.19 -5.88 22.21
CA LEU A 259 -5.40 -6.42 21.57
C LEU A 259 -6.49 -6.84 22.58
N PRO A 260 -6.18 -7.43 23.76
CA PRO A 260 -7.20 -7.75 24.75
C PRO A 260 -7.87 -6.53 25.41
N ARG A 261 -7.44 -5.29 25.09
CA ARG A 261 -8.14 -4.07 25.51
C ARG A 261 -9.31 -3.72 24.60
N ALA A 262 -9.35 -4.27 23.39
CA ALA A 262 -10.45 -4.10 22.46
C ALA A 262 -11.61 -5.01 22.83
N LYS A 263 -12.82 -4.44 22.91
CA LYS A 263 -14.06 -5.21 22.91
C LYS A 263 -14.33 -5.80 21.53
N GLU A 264 -15.20 -6.77 21.46
CA GLU A 264 -15.60 -7.42 20.21
C GLU A 264 -16.11 -6.39 19.14
N THR A 265 -16.77 -5.34 19.61
CA THR A 265 -17.28 -4.26 18.75
C THR A 265 -16.24 -3.20 18.35
N ALA A 266 -15.06 -3.23 18.98
CA ALA A 266 -14.00 -2.26 18.69
C ALA A 266 -13.38 -2.52 17.31
N LYS A 267 -13.03 -1.41 16.65
CA LYS A 267 -12.31 -1.42 15.38
C LYS A 267 -10.82 -1.23 15.62
N VAL A 268 -9.99 -1.89 14.82
CA VAL A 268 -8.54 -1.85 14.99
C VAL A 268 -7.90 -1.15 13.80
N LEU A 269 -7.14 -0.10 14.08
CA LEU A 269 -6.39 0.65 13.08
C LEU A 269 -4.89 0.49 13.33
N TRP A 270 -4.19 -0.04 12.36
CA TRP A 270 -2.74 -0.14 12.33
C TRP A 270 -2.19 0.91 11.39
N ILE A 271 -1.32 1.76 11.89
CA ILE A 271 -0.67 2.76 11.08
C ILE A 271 0.81 2.80 11.41
N GLY A 272 1.64 2.95 10.41
CA GLY A 272 3.07 3.05 10.67
C GLY A 272 3.91 2.75 9.46
N THR A 273 5.20 2.79 9.71
CA THR A 273 6.20 2.35 8.76
C THR A 273 6.36 0.83 8.91
N ARG A 274 6.33 0.11 7.80
CA ARG A 274 6.66 -1.32 7.80
C ARG A 274 8.16 -1.47 7.96
N TRP A 275 8.58 -2.47 8.73
CA TRP A 275 9.99 -2.71 9.01
C TRP A 275 10.42 -4.13 8.64
N SER A 276 9.53 -5.10 8.83
CA SER A 276 9.78 -6.52 8.64
C SER A 276 8.46 -7.23 8.35
N LEU A 277 8.52 -8.40 7.73
CA LEU A 277 7.37 -9.31 7.64
C LEU A 277 6.93 -9.80 9.03
N LEU A 278 7.88 -9.82 9.98
CA LEU A 278 7.65 -10.26 11.36
C LEU A 278 7.28 -9.10 12.31
N ASP A 279 7.14 -7.87 11.82
CA ASP A 279 6.65 -6.77 12.65
C ASP A 279 5.19 -7.02 13.09
N PRO A 280 4.67 -6.31 14.12
CA PRO A 280 3.32 -6.57 14.64
C PRO A 280 2.23 -6.48 13.58
N GLN A 281 2.34 -5.56 12.61
CA GLN A 281 1.38 -5.46 11.50
C GLN A 281 1.47 -6.69 10.59
N GLY A 282 2.68 -7.13 10.23
CA GLY A 282 2.90 -8.31 9.38
C GLY A 282 2.38 -9.57 10.02
N LYS A 283 2.65 -9.80 11.30
CA LYS A 283 2.12 -10.94 12.04
C LYS A 283 0.60 -10.92 12.15
N ARG A 284 0.01 -9.74 12.33
CA ARG A 284 -1.46 -9.63 12.36
C ARG A 284 -2.07 -9.90 10.99
N ILE A 285 -1.48 -9.40 9.92
CA ILE A 285 -1.92 -9.67 8.54
C ILE A 285 -1.84 -11.17 8.26
N ASP A 286 -0.74 -11.83 8.61
CA ASP A 286 -0.57 -13.28 8.43
C ASP A 286 -1.67 -14.08 9.15
N LEU A 287 -2.03 -13.69 10.38
CA LEU A 287 -3.14 -14.31 11.09
C LEU A 287 -4.49 -14.10 10.40
N LEU A 288 -4.76 -12.90 9.90
CA LEU A 288 -6.01 -12.57 9.19
C LEU A 288 -6.13 -13.32 7.86
N GLU A 289 -5.02 -13.54 7.17
CA GLU A 289 -4.97 -14.27 5.90
C GLU A 289 -5.07 -15.79 6.08
N ASN A 290 -4.41 -16.34 7.10
CA ASN A 290 -4.14 -17.77 7.19
C ASN A 290 -4.92 -18.49 8.31
N ASP A 291 -5.44 -17.81 9.33
CA ASP A 291 -6.23 -18.46 10.39
C ASP A 291 -7.73 -18.41 10.07
N PRO A 292 -8.39 -19.57 9.88
CA PRO A 292 -9.82 -19.66 9.58
C PRO A 292 -10.74 -18.94 10.58
N LYS A 293 -10.29 -18.70 11.81
CA LYS A 293 -11.05 -17.98 12.84
C LYS A 293 -11.33 -16.53 12.48
N TYR A 294 -10.52 -15.94 11.62
CA TYR A 294 -10.65 -14.54 11.18
C TYR A 294 -11.33 -14.38 9.81
N ARG A 295 -11.83 -15.45 9.20
CA ARG A 295 -12.42 -15.42 7.84
C ARG A 295 -13.56 -14.41 7.68
N GLU A 296 -14.33 -14.16 8.72
CA GLU A 296 -15.45 -13.22 8.68
C GLU A 296 -15.05 -11.78 8.99
N ARG A 297 -13.80 -11.54 9.43
CA ARG A 297 -13.33 -10.21 9.77
C ARG A 297 -13.06 -9.41 8.49
N ARG A 298 -13.68 -8.24 8.38
CA ARG A 298 -13.54 -7.35 7.21
C ARG A 298 -12.32 -6.46 7.43
N TRP A 299 -11.29 -6.69 6.67
CA TRP A 299 -10.03 -5.95 6.81
C TRP A 299 -9.48 -5.49 5.46
N LYS A 300 -8.61 -4.49 5.50
CA LYS A 300 -7.97 -3.92 4.31
C LYS A 300 -6.55 -3.46 4.62
N VAL A 301 -5.64 -3.69 3.68
CA VAL A 301 -4.30 -3.12 3.69
C VAL A 301 -4.25 -2.00 2.65
N LEU A 302 -3.80 -0.83 3.07
CA LEU A 302 -3.47 0.29 2.19
C LEU A 302 -1.98 0.59 2.35
N ASN A 303 -1.24 0.28 1.32
CA ASN A 303 0.15 0.70 1.18
C ASN A 303 0.22 1.90 0.23
N THR A 304 0.82 2.99 0.70
CA THR A 304 1.11 4.15 -0.15
C THR A 304 2.62 4.34 -0.17
N PRO A 305 3.32 3.85 -1.21
CA PRO A 305 4.77 3.94 -1.33
C PRO A 305 5.25 5.38 -1.54
N ALA A 306 6.53 5.65 -1.23
CA ALA A 306 7.14 6.96 -1.45
C ALA A 306 7.12 7.40 -2.91
N LEU A 307 7.43 6.47 -3.79
CA LEU A 307 7.43 6.66 -5.25
C LEU A 307 6.34 5.79 -5.87
N ASP A 308 5.67 6.34 -6.86
CA ASP A 308 4.70 5.61 -7.67
C ASP A 308 5.40 4.74 -8.75
N GLU A 309 4.60 4.17 -9.62
CA GLU A 309 5.03 3.30 -10.71
C GLU A 309 5.90 4.00 -11.76
N ASN A 310 5.80 5.33 -11.86
CA ASN A 310 6.58 6.15 -12.78
C ASN A 310 7.86 6.68 -12.12
N GLY A 311 8.08 6.36 -10.84
CA GLY A 311 9.18 6.90 -10.03
C GLY A 311 8.93 8.32 -9.55
N GLU A 312 7.68 8.79 -9.56
CA GLU A 312 7.27 10.10 -9.07
C GLU A 312 6.77 10.01 -7.62
N SER A 313 6.93 11.10 -6.87
CA SER A 313 6.53 11.17 -5.48
C SER A 313 5.01 11.09 -5.31
N ASN A 314 4.56 10.15 -4.46
CA ASN A 314 3.17 10.13 -3.99
C ASN A 314 2.88 11.20 -2.93
N PHE A 315 3.91 11.91 -2.44
CA PHE A 315 3.80 12.83 -1.32
C PHE A 315 4.30 14.23 -1.65
N GLU A 316 4.42 14.56 -2.91
CA GLU A 316 4.58 15.93 -3.37
C GLU A 316 3.20 16.60 -3.42
N TYR A 317 2.95 17.43 -2.41
CA TYR A 317 1.65 18.05 -2.20
C TYR A 317 1.60 19.47 -2.79
N LEU A 318 0.40 20.03 -2.83
CA LEU A 318 0.21 21.41 -3.24
C LEU A 318 0.97 22.38 -2.32
N TYR A 319 1.33 23.55 -2.85
CA TYR A 319 2.04 24.63 -2.14
C TYR A 319 3.46 24.27 -1.65
N GLY A 320 4.10 23.28 -2.23
CA GLY A 320 5.45 22.83 -1.84
C GLY A 320 5.49 22.15 -0.47
N VAL A 321 4.35 21.65 -0.01
CA VAL A 321 4.27 20.83 1.19
C VAL A 321 4.61 19.39 0.84
N GLY A 322 5.24 18.67 1.76
CA GLY A 322 5.60 17.26 1.55
C GLY A 322 6.99 17.06 0.95
N PHE A 323 7.17 16.00 0.18
CA PHE A 323 8.48 15.57 -0.32
C PHE A 323 8.45 15.40 -1.83
N SER A 324 9.39 16.08 -2.51
CA SER A 324 9.53 16.01 -3.97
C SER A 324 10.03 14.64 -4.44
N THR A 325 9.87 14.39 -5.72
CA THR A 325 10.45 13.23 -6.40
C THR A 325 11.96 13.18 -6.22
N ASP A 326 12.65 14.31 -6.39
CA ASP A 326 14.10 14.42 -6.20
C ASP A 326 14.53 14.03 -4.79
N TYR A 327 13.78 14.43 -3.76
CA TYR A 327 14.06 14.05 -2.38
C TYR A 327 14.04 12.53 -2.21
N TYR A 328 13.01 11.86 -2.69
CA TYR A 328 12.91 10.41 -2.54
C TYR A 328 13.93 9.65 -3.40
N GLN A 329 14.25 10.14 -4.60
CA GLN A 329 15.30 9.55 -5.43
C GLN A 329 16.68 9.69 -4.77
N GLN A 330 17.00 10.83 -4.15
CA GLN A 330 18.22 11.02 -3.37
C GLN A 330 18.26 10.10 -2.15
N ARG A 331 17.14 9.94 -1.45
CA ARG A 331 17.04 8.99 -0.32
C ARG A 331 17.28 7.57 -0.78
N ARG A 332 16.65 7.14 -1.87
CA ARG A 332 16.85 5.82 -2.48
C ARG A 332 18.32 5.58 -2.83
N ALA A 333 18.94 6.51 -3.54
CA ALA A 333 20.37 6.42 -3.88
C ALA A 333 21.29 6.34 -2.66
N SER A 334 20.87 6.91 -1.52
CA SER A 334 21.61 6.75 -0.25
C SER A 334 21.53 5.33 0.31
N PHE A 335 20.35 4.69 0.24
CA PHE A 335 20.20 3.28 0.63
C PHE A 335 20.95 2.33 -0.31
N GLU A 336 20.96 2.61 -1.61
CA GLU A 336 21.74 1.86 -2.61
C GLU A 336 23.25 1.90 -2.29
N ARG A 337 23.81 3.11 -2.05
CA ARG A 337 25.23 3.27 -1.68
C ARG A 337 25.61 2.51 -0.40
N ASN A 338 24.65 2.37 0.52
CA ASN A 338 24.85 1.66 1.78
C ASN A 338 24.52 0.16 1.66
N SER A 339 24.18 -0.35 0.46
CA SER A 339 23.74 -1.73 0.23
C SER A 339 22.58 -2.16 1.13
N ASP A 340 21.66 -1.23 1.47
CA ASP A 340 20.51 -1.46 2.36
C ASP A 340 19.16 -1.19 1.67
N MET A 341 18.99 -1.72 0.48
CA MET A 341 17.72 -1.60 -0.26
C MET A 341 16.55 -2.27 0.46
N ALA A 342 16.81 -3.26 1.31
CA ALA A 342 15.79 -3.87 2.15
C ALA A 342 15.13 -2.86 3.10
N SER A 343 15.91 -1.93 3.67
CA SER A 343 15.36 -0.83 4.46
C SER A 343 14.58 0.17 3.62
N TRP A 344 15.01 0.46 2.40
CA TRP A 344 14.26 1.32 1.48
C TRP A 344 12.90 0.69 1.14
N LEU A 345 12.88 -0.57 0.73
CA LEU A 345 11.66 -1.29 0.40
C LEU A 345 10.70 -1.32 1.60
N ALA A 346 11.20 -1.65 2.78
CA ALA A 346 10.38 -1.71 3.98
C ALA A 346 9.82 -0.34 4.38
N GLN A 347 10.68 0.67 4.55
CA GLN A 347 10.29 1.95 5.15
C GLN A 347 9.60 2.90 4.17
N TYR A 348 10.05 2.91 2.91
CA TYR A 348 9.60 3.89 1.92
C TYR A 348 8.64 3.31 0.90
N MET A 349 8.76 2.02 0.59
CA MET A 349 7.83 1.36 -0.35
C MET A 349 6.73 0.56 0.35
N GLY A 350 6.86 0.33 1.68
CA GLY A 350 5.92 -0.46 2.46
C GLY A 350 5.94 -1.96 2.11
N GLU A 351 7.06 -2.42 1.53
CA GLU A 351 7.31 -3.78 1.08
C GLU A 351 8.47 -4.40 1.88
N PRO A 352 8.24 -4.76 3.15
CA PRO A 352 9.28 -5.38 3.95
C PRO A 352 9.65 -6.75 3.39
N ILE A 353 10.95 -7.01 3.30
CA ILE A 353 11.51 -8.31 2.94
C ILE A 353 12.18 -8.95 4.16
N GLU A 354 12.21 -10.28 4.19
CA GLU A 354 12.91 -10.98 5.25
C GLU A 354 14.42 -10.91 4.98
N ARG A 355 15.19 -10.38 5.92
CA ARG A 355 16.65 -10.23 5.77
C ARG A 355 17.43 -11.49 6.11
N ASP A 356 16.91 -12.29 7.05
CA ASP A 356 17.54 -13.52 7.47
C ASP A 356 17.16 -14.68 6.53
N GLY A 357 18.18 -15.22 5.87
CA GLY A 357 18.02 -16.35 4.96
C GLY A 357 17.62 -15.97 3.54
N ALA A 358 17.77 -14.69 3.14
CA ALA A 358 17.65 -14.32 1.72
C ALA A 358 18.62 -15.16 0.88
N VAL A 359 18.07 -15.82 -0.14
CA VAL A 359 18.87 -16.64 -1.06
C VAL A 359 19.59 -15.77 -2.07
N PHE A 360 19.02 -14.61 -2.40
CA PHE A 360 19.53 -13.67 -3.39
C PHE A 360 19.68 -12.28 -2.79
N ASP A 361 20.80 -12.04 -2.07
CA ASP A 361 21.15 -10.68 -1.65
C ASP A 361 21.52 -9.85 -2.90
N PRO A 362 21.01 -8.64 -3.05
CA PRO A 362 21.41 -7.75 -4.15
C PRO A 362 22.92 -7.56 -4.27
N ALA A 363 23.66 -7.56 -3.15
CA ALA A 363 25.10 -7.41 -3.14
C ALA A 363 25.85 -8.63 -3.71
N ASP A 364 25.23 -9.81 -3.70
CA ASP A 364 25.80 -11.06 -4.21
C ASP A 364 25.53 -11.29 -5.70
N LEU A 365 24.67 -10.47 -6.31
CA LEU A 365 24.30 -10.60 -7.71
C LEU A 365 25.18 -9.72 -8.61
N ARG A 366 25.35 -10.14 -9.85
CA ARG A 366 26.16 -9.44 -10.85
C ARG A 366 25.28 -8.56 -11.73
N TYR A 367 25.74 -7.34 -12.00
CA TYR A 367 24.98 -6.36 -12.80
C TYR A 367 25.81 -5.82 -13.96
N TYR A 368 25.11 -5.36 -15.00
CA TYR A 368 25.71 -4.63 -16.11
C TYR A 368 24.89 -3.35 -16.43
N ASN A 369 25.51 -2.41 -17.12
CA ASN A 369 24.99 -1.05 -17.38
C ASN A 369 24.05 -0.95 -18.61
N GLY A 370 23.46 -2.05 -19.05
CA GLY A 370 22.59 -2.09 -20.23
C GLY A 370 23.34 -2.16 -21.56
N VAL A 371 24.66 -1.99 -21.58
CA VAL A 371 25.49 -2.15 -22.79
C VAL A 371 25.84 -3.62 -22.94
N ARG A 372 25.45 -4.20 -24.08
CA ARG A 372 25.78 -5.58 -24.41
C ARG A 372 27.21 -5.67 -24.94
N PRO A 373 27.89 -6.84 -24.77
CA PRO A 373 29.16 -7.09 -25.45
C PRO A 373 29.06 -6.89 -26.97
N GLU A 374 30.12 -6.41 -27.60
CA GLU A 374 30.20 -6.26 -29.08
C GLU A 374 30.15 -7.61 -29.79
N GLN A 375 30.61 -8.64 -29.13
CA GLN A 375 30.56 -10.03 -29.63
C GLN A 375 29.10 -10.51 -29.65
N GLU A 376 28.72 -11.26 -30.69
CA GLU A 376 27.42 -11.93 -30.72
C GLU A 376 27.36 -13.03 -29.64
N PRO A 377 26.20 -13.24 -28.99
CA PRO A 377 26.04 -14.29 -27.98
C PRO A 377 26.19 -15.68 -28.63
N ASP A 378 26.79 -16.63 -27.93
CA ASP A 378 26.90 -18.04 -28.36
C ASP A 378 25.51 -18.61 -28.65
N ARG A 379 24.50 -18.22 -27.86
CA ARG A 379 23.09 -18.53 -28.09
C ARG A 379 22.18 -17.54 -27.33
N THR A 380 20.99 -17.31 -27.88
CA THR A 380 19.91 -16.55 -27.23
C THR A 380 18.70 -17.44 -27.09
N PHE A 381 18.16 -17.57 -25.89
CA PHE A 381 16.96 -18.35 -25.61
C PHE A 381 16.06 -17.69 -24.60
N ILE A 382 14.81 -18.14 -24.55
CA ILE A 382 13.80 -17.65 -23.60
C ILE A 382 13.34 -18.81 -22.72
N ILE A 383 13.19 -18.52 -21.43
CA ILE A 383 12.57 -19.42 -20.46
C ILE A 383 11.27 -18.80 -20.03
N VAL A 384 10.20 -19.58 -19.96
CA VAL A 384 8.85 -19.13 -19.60
C VAL A 384 8.28 -20.06 -18.54
N ASP A 385 7.84 -19.47 -17.42
CA ASP A 385 6.97 -20.09 -16.42
C ASP A 385 5.58 -19.44 -16.56
N PRO A 386 4.62 -20.10 -17.22
CA PRO A 386 3.29 -19.55 -17.42
C PRO A 386 2.43 -19.73 -16.18
N SER A 387 1.69 -18.69 -15.78
CA SER A 387 0.66 -18.81 -14.76
C SER A 387 -0.72 -19.09 -15.39
N TRP A 388 -1.61 -19.70 -14.60
CA TRP A 388 -2.97 -20.05 -15.05
C TRP A 388 -4.08 -19.19 -14.44
N GLY A 389 -3.76 -18.06 -13.85
CA GLY A 389 -4.71 -17.17 -13.13
C GLY A 389 -4.74 -17.45 -11.62
N GLY A 390 -5.52 -16.65 -10.88
CA GLY A 390 -5.57 -16.77 -9.40
C GLY A 390 -4.55 -15.90 -8.67
N GLY A 391 -3.88 -14.97 -9.38
CA GLY A 391 -2.95 -14.01 -8.78
C GLY A 391 -1.47 -14.37 -8.92
N ASP A 392 -1.13 -15.51 -9.56
CA ASP A 392 0.26 -15.87 -9.87
C ASP A 392 0.77 -15.11 -11.10
N TYR A 393 2.08 -14.86 -11.14
CA TYR A 393 2.71 -14.13 -12.23
C TYR A 393 3.16 -15.06 -13.36
N VAL A 394 2.97 -14.62 -14.60
CA VAL A 394 3.75 -15.13 -15.72
C VAL A 394 5.15 -14.57 -15.62
N ALA A 395 6.16 -15.45 -15.52
CA ALA A 395 7.56 -15.06 -15.49
C ALA A 395 8.27 -15.58 -16.73
N ALA A 396 8.93 -14.68 -17.48
CA ALA A 396 9.78 -15.09 -18.60
C ALA A 396 11.06 -14.25 -18.62
N ILE A 397 12.16 -14.89 -19.01
CA ILE A 397 13.48 -14.25 -19.15
C ILE A 397 14.07 -14.51 -20.53
N THR A 398 14.70 -13.49 -21.11
CA THR A 398 15.65 -13.69 -22.21
C THR A 398 17.02 -13.92 -21.63
N VAL A 399 17.69 -14.94 -22.09
CA VAL A 399 19.08 -15.27 -21.72
C VAL A 399 19.97 -15.20 -22.96
N GLN A 400 21.01 -14.36 -22.89
CA GLN A 400 22.09 -14.30 -23.88
C GLN A 400 23.36 -14.87 -23.26
N GLN A 401 23.84 -15.98 -23.79
CA GLN A 401 25.02 -16.66 -23.28
C GLN A 401 26.28 -16.16 -23.97
N TYR A 402 27.29 -15.81 -23.17
CA TYR A 402 28.64 -15.46 -23.59
C TYR A 402 29.64 -16.30 -22.78
N GLY A 403 29.99 -17.45 -23.29
CA GLY A 403 30.80 -18.41 -22.55
C GLY A 403 30.10 -18.88 -21.26
N ASN A 404 30.67 -18.56 -20.12
CA ASN A 404 30.07 -18.88 -18.80
C ASN A 404 29.05 -17.82 -18.31
N ASP A 405 29.09 -16.62 -18.84
CA ASP A 405 28.23 -15.53 -18.46
C ASP A 405 26.86 -15.60 -19.15
N LEU A 406 25.81 -15.30 -18.41
CA LEU A 406 24.42 -15.34 -18.86
C LEU A 406 23.79 -13.95 -18.63
N LEU A 407 23.74 -13.12 -19.68
CA LEU A 407 23.10 -11.83 -19.62
C LEU A 407 21.58 -12.00 -19.67
N ILE A 408 20.88 -11.26 -18.80
CA ILE A 408 19.42 -11.19 -18.74
C ILE A 408 18.97 -9.80 -19.22
N PRO A 409 18.85 -9.56 -20.54
CA PRO A 409 18.58 -8.23 -21.09
C PRO A 409 17.10 -7.82 -21.00
N ALA A 410 16.19 -8.78 -20.83
CA ALA A 410 14.76 -8.53 -20.74
C ALA A 410 14.04 -9.62 -19.94
N VAL A 411 12.96 -9.22 -19.30
CA VAL A 411 12.04 -10.10 -18.59
C VAL A 411 10.59 -9.74 -18.96
N VAL A 412 9.68 -10.70 -18.79
CA VAL A 412 8.23 -10.49 -18.66
C VAL A 412 7.85 -10.97 -17.27
N PHE A 413 7.22 -10.09 -16.49
CA PHE A 413 6.75 -10.41 -15.15
C PHE A 413 5.42 -9.72 -14.89
N SER A 414 4.32 -10.43 -15.14
CA SER A 414 2.97 -9.85 -15.14
C SER A 414 1.93 -10.86 -14.68
N ASN A 415 0.94 -10.39 -13.93
CA ASN A 415 -0.25 -11.15 -13.53
C ASN A 415 -1.45 -10.91 -14.46
N GLU A 416 -1.23 -10.22 -15.58
CA GLU A 416 -2.22 -10.05 -16.63
C GLU A 416 -2.48 -11.38 -17.37
N ASP A 417 -3.60 -11.45 -18.06
CA ASP A 417 -3.99 -12.65 -18.78
C ASP A 417 -3.09 -12.95 -20.01
N LYS A 418 -3.28 -14.12 -20.61
CA LYS A 418 -2.49 -14.57 -21.75
C LYS A 418 -2.61 -13.68 -23.00
N THR A 419 -3.68 -12.86 -23.13
CA THR A 419 -3.86 -11.95 -24.27
C THR A 419 -2.89 -10.78 -24.21
N VAL A 420 -2.36 -10.46 -23.01
CA VAL A 420 -1.34 -9.45 -22.77
C VAL A 420 0.05 -10.09 -22.72
N THR A 421 0.23 -11.14 -21.93
CA THR A 421 1.56 -11.70 -21.64
C THR A 421 2.17 -12.46 -22.82
N GLN A 422 1.39 -13.19 -23.62
CA GLN A 422 1.90 -13.88 -24.82
C GLN A 422 2.45 -12.91 -25.88
N PRO A 423 1.76 -11.81 -26.27
CA PRO A 423 2.34 -10.80 -27.16
C PRO A 423 3.65 -10.20 -26.66
N MET A 424 3.79 -9.99 -25.34
CA MET A 424 5.03 -9.47 -24.74
C MET A 424 6.18 -10.46 -24.91
N ILE A 425 5.96 -11.75 -24.68
CA ILE A 425 6.96 -12.81 -24.88
C ILE A 425 7.34 -12.93 -26.36
N VAL A 426 6.37 -12.86 -27.28
CA VAL A 426 6.61 -12.87 -28.73
C VAL A 426 7.45 -11.66 -29.15
N ALA A 427 7.13 -10.46 -28.67
CA ALA A 427 7.92 -9.25 -28.94
C ALA A 427 9.35 -9.35 -28.39
N MET A 428 9.51 -9.96 -27.20
CA MET A 428 10.82 -10.22 -26.60
C MET A 428 11.64 -11.21 -27.46
N ALA A 429 11.03 -12.29 -27.96
CA ALA A 429 11.67 -13.25 -28.85
C ALA A 429 12.15 -12.61 -30.16
N GLU A 430 11.32 -11.77 -30.76
CA GLU A 430 11.62 -11.01 -31.98
C GLU A 430 12.78 -10.03 -31.77
N LYS A 431 12.69 -9.20 -30.72
CA LYS A 431 13.67 -8.15 -30.40
C LYS A 431 15.07 -8.71 -30.15
N TYR A 432 15.16 -9.83 -29.44
CA TYR A 432 16.45 -10.43 -29.06
C TYR A 432 16.88 -11.55 -29.96
N LYS A 433 16.15 -11.84 -31.06
CA LYS A 433 16.44 -12.88 -32.04
C LYS A 433 16.66 -14.23 -31.36
N ALA A 434 15.76 -14.60 -30.44
CA ALA A 434 15.87 -15.87 -29.75
C ALA A 434 15.81 -17.05 -30.73
N THR A 435 16.67 -18.05 -30.52
CA THR A 435 16.74 -19.26 -31.36
C THR A 435 16.03 -20.44 -30.72
N ALA A 436 15.79 -20.39 -29.43
CA ALA A 436 15.10 -21.42 -28.66
C ALA A 436 14.22 -20.82 -27.55
N MET A 437 13.19 -21.54 -27.15
CA MET A 437 12.32 -21.21 -26.02
C MET A 437 11.99 -22.49 -25.26
N LYS A 438 12.06 -22.44 -23.94
CA LYS A 438 11.55 -23.48 -23.05
C LYS A 438 10.36 -22.94 -22.28
N VAL A 439 9.23 -23.60 -22.38
CA VAL A 439 8.01 -23.27 -21.64
C VAL A 439 7.75 -24.39 -20.63
N GLU A 440 7.64 -24.05 -19.34
CA GLU A 440 7.22 -25.03 -18.34
C GLU A 440 5.71 -25.27 -18.50
N GLY A 441 5.32 -26.53 -18.67
CA GLY A 441 3.95 -26.91 -18.96
C GLY A 441 3.45 -27.97 -18.00
N THR A 442 2.29 -27.73 -17.39
CA THR A 442 1.42 -28.80 -16.89
C THR A 442 0.47 -29.21 -18.02
N LYS A 443 -0.32 -30.27 -17.83
CA LYS A 443 -1.38 -30.62 -18.81
C LYS A 443 -2.34 -29.45 -19.09
N MET A 444 -2.44 -28.50 -18.19
CA MET A 444 -3.32 -27.31 -18.30
C MET A 444 -2.62 -26.11 -18.95
N THR A 445 -1.29 -25.98 -18.84
CA THR A 445 -0.53 -24.84 -19.36
C THR A 445 0.19 -25.14 -20.69
N ALA A 446 0.13 -26.39 -21.20
CA ALA A 446 0.74 -26.76 -22.49
C ALA A 446 0.24 -25.89 -23.65
N SER A 447 -1.06 -25.53 -23.66
CA SER A 447 -1.65 -24.65 -24.66
C SER A 447 -1.03 -23.24 -24.68
N TYR A 448 -0.45 -22.78 -23.57
CA TYR A 448 0.20 -21.47 -23.50
C TYR A 448 1.44 -21.39 -24.43
N GLY A 449 2.26 -22.45 -24.44
CA GLY A 449 3.41 -22.56 -25.33
C GLY A 449 3.01 -22.78 -26.80
N GLU A 450 1.94 -23.53 -27.05
CA GLU A 450 1.41 -23.74 -28.40
C GLU A 450 0.84 -22.43 -29.00
N ASP A 451 0.14 -21.62 -28.20
CA ASP A 451 -0.35 -20.32 -28.62
C ASP A 451 0.81 -19.36 -28.97
N ILE A 452 1.92 -19.38 -28.20
CA ILE A 452 3.12 -18.60 -28.51
C ILE A 452 3.76 -19.06 -29.84
N ASP A 453 3.89 -20.37 -30.05
CA ASP A 453 4.43 -20.92 -31.29
C ASP A 453 3.61 -20.48 -32.52
N HIS A 454 2.29 -20.54 -32.40
CA HIS A 454 1.38 -20.07 -33.44
C HIS A 454 1.59 -18.57 -33.76
N ARG A 455 1.64 -17.72 -32.76
CA ARG A 455 1.88 -16.27 -32.92
C ARG A 455 3.26 -15.96 -33.53
N LEU A 456 4.28 -16.70 -33.19
CA LEU A 456 5.62 -16.55 -33.78
C LEU A 456 5.62 -16.94 -35.26
N ARG A 457 4.96 -18.03 -35.59
CA ARG A 457 4.82 -18.49 -37.02
C ARG A 457 4.03 -17.50 -37.86
N GLU A 458 2.98 -16.91 -37.32
CA GLU A 458 2.22 -15.83 -37.99
C GLU A 458 3.10 -14.64 -38.35
N LYS A 459 4.11 -14.32 -37.52
CA LYS A 459 5.14 -13.31 -37.80
C LYS A 459 6.30 -13.79 -38.65
N GLY A 460 6.29 -15.02 -39.12
CA GLY A 460 7.38 -15.63 -39.89
C GLY A 460 8.62 -15.98 -39.06
N ILE A 461 8.52 -15.96 -37.73
CA ILE A 461 9.62 -16.27 -36.82
C ILE A 461 9.56 -17.76 -36.47
N ARG A 462 10.69 -18.47 -36.72
CA ARG A 462 10.81 -19.88 -36.37
C ARG A 462 11.87 -20.06 -35.31
N ILE A 463 11.46 -20.53 -34.14
CA ILE A 463 12.34 -20.89 -33.03
C ILE A 463 12.01 -22.30 -32.54
N ASN A 464 12.97 -22.95 -31.91
CA ASN A 464 12.75 -24.26 -31.32
C ASN A 464 12.07 -24.10 -29.97
N ILE A 465 10.79 -24.49 -29.85
CA ILE A 465 10.03 -24.42 -28.61
C ILE A 465 9.92 -25.79 -27.98
N ALA A 466 10.49 -25.94 -26.76
CA ALA A 466 10.35 -27.12 -25.95
C ALA A 466 9.31 -26.89 -24.85
N ILE A 467 8.22 -27.64 -24.89
CA ILE A 467 7.19 -27.62 -23.84
C ILE A 467 7.43 -28.85 -22.96
N ASN A 468 7.93 -28.62 -21.74
CA ASN A 468 8.22 -29.72 -20.81
C ASN A 468 7.11 -29.81 -19.75
N THR A 469 6.45 -30.94 -19.68
CA THR A 469 5.56 -31.29 -18.58
C THR A 469 6.40 -31.84 -17.43
N SER A 470 6.96 -30.96 -16.60
CA SER A 470 7.61 -31.36 -15.34
C SER A 470 6.58 -31.43 -14.22
N HIS A 471 6.57 -32.55 -13.48
CA HIS A 471 5.72 -32.74 -12.30
C HIS A 471 6.49 -32.32 -11.04
N PHE A 472 6.92 -31.06 -10.92
CA PHE A 472 7.43 -30.59 -9.65
C PHE A 472 6.27 -30.11 -8.78
N THR A 473 6.08 -30.76 -7.62
CA THR A 473 5.23 -30.28 -6.54
C THR A 473 5.92 -29.10 -5.83
N GLY A 474 5.18 -28.28 -5.09
CA GLY A 474 5.69 -27.03 -4.48
C GLY A 474 6.98 -27.14 -3.67
N THR A 475 7.26 -28.30 -3.03
CA THR A 475 8.56 -28.60 -2.39
C THR A 475 9.70 -28.72 -3.38
N GLY A 476 9.47 -29.30 -4.55
CA GLY A 476 10.50 -29.46 -5.58
C GLY A 476 10.90 -28.14 -6.28
N LYS A 477 9.97 -27.17 -6.41
CA LYS A 477 10.24 -25.83 -6.96
C LYS A 477 11.26 -25.07 -6.10
N ARG A 478 11.01 -25.04 -4.80
CA ARG A 478 11.88 -24.40 -3.81
C ARG A 478 13.27 -25.03 -3.76
N ASP A 479 13.34 -26.35 -3.73
CA ASP A 479 14.61 -27.09 -3.69
C ASP A 479 15.44 -26.82 -4.98
N ARG A 480 14.78 -26.72 -6.12
CA ARG A 480 15.40 -26.32 -7.41
C ARG A 480 16.03 -24.93 -7.30
N ILE A 481 15.28 -23.94 -6.80
CA ILE A 481 15.78 -22.56 -6.67
C ILE A 481 17.01 -22.52 -5.75
N ILE A 482 16.94 -23.17 -4.57
CA ILE A 482 18.03 -23.20 -3.61
C ILE A 482 19.27 -23.89 -4.20
N ALA A 483 19.09 -25.01 -4.89
CA ALA A 483 20.18 -25.75 -5.51
C ALA A 483 20.87 -24.98 -6.63
N ARG A 484 20.15 -24.09 -7.34
CA ARG A 484 20.67 -23.28 -8.45
C ARG A 484 21.11 -21.86 -8.03
N ALA A 485 20.86 -21.44 -6.82
CA ALA A 485 21.23 -20.12 -6.35
C ALA A 485 22.72 -19.78 -6.48
N PRO A 486 23.68 -20.69 -6.21
CA PRO A 486 25.10 -20.41 -6.45
C PRO A 486 25.40 -20.10 -7.93
N ASP A 487 24.86 -20.89 -8.85
CA ASP A 487 25.06 -20.69 -10.30
C ASP A 487 24.43 -19.39 -10.79
N ILE A 488 23.25 -19.02 -10.26
CA ILE A 488 22.57 -17.75 -10.57
C ILE A 488 23.46 -16.58 -10.16
N ARG A 489 23.99 -16.59 -8.92
CA ARG A 489 24.87 -15.54 -8.40
C ARG A 489 26.17 -15.41 -9.17
N GLU A 490 26.77 -16.53 -9.55
CA GLU A 490 28.06 -16.55 -10.24
C GLU A 490 27.96 -16.21 -11.73
N ARG A 491 26.91 -16.68 -12.41
CA ARG A 491 26.84 -16.68 -13.88
C ARG A 491 25.89 -15.65 -14.48
N MET A 492 24.79 -15.28 -13.78
CA MET A 492 23.81 -14.38 -14.34
C MET A 492 24.18 -12.91 -14.11
N LEU A 493 24.05 -12.10 -15.17
CA LEU A 493 24.24 -10.65 -15.15
C LEU A 493 22.90 -9.98 -15.41
N PHE A 494 22.44 -9.22 -14.43
CA PHE A 494 21.17 -8.50 -14.48
C PHE A 494 21.38 -7.04 -14.91
N LEU A 495 20.35 -6.39 -15.44
CA LEU A 495 20.40 -4.96 -15.67
C LEU A 495 20.62 -4.23 -14.33
N GLY A 496 21.57 -3.31 -14.33
CA GLY A 496 21.76 -2.38 -13.22
C GLY A 496 20.51 -1.53 -13.03
N GLU A 497 20.22 -1.16 -11.80
CA GLU A 497 18.92 -0.55 -11.42
C GLU A 497 18.53 0.67 -12.25
N GLY A 498 19.47 1.59 -12.53
CA GLY A 498 19.24 2.77 -13.37
C GLY A 498 18.89 2.48 -14.85
N TYR A 499 18.94 1.22 -15.26
CA TYR A 499 18.67 0.78 -16.65
C TYR A 499 17.45 -0.13 -16.74
N ARG A 500 16.78 -0.43 -15.61
CA ARG A 500 15.64 -1.36 -15.54
C ARG A 500 14.34 -0.69 -15.92
N PRO A 501 13.56 -1.26 -16.86
CA PRO A 501 12.13 -0.98 -16.96
C PRO A 501 11.39 -1.37 -15.67
N LYS A 502 10.21 -0.82 -15.44
CA LYS A 502 9.35 -1.12 -14.28
C LYS A 502 9.18 -2.62 -14.03
N GLU A 503 8.80 -3.33 -15.04
CA GLU A 503 8.55 -4.78 -14.99
C GLU A 503 9.79 -5.57 -14.57
N TYR A 504 10.97 -5.16 -15.07
CA TYR A 504 12.24 -5.74 -14.67
C TYR A 504 12.55 -5.46 -13.18
N SER A 505 12.22 -4.27 -12.70
CA SER A 505 12.38 -3.94 -11.28
C SER A 505 11.47 -4.79 -10.39
N GLN A 506 10.23 -5.02 -10.79
CA GLN A 506 9.29 -5.90 -10.07
C GLN A 506 9.78 -7.35 -10.05
N PHE A 507 10.29 -7.84 -11.18
CA PHE A 507 10.93 -9.15 -11.28
C PHE A 507 12.08 -9.28 -10.27
N MET A 508 13.00 -8.33 -10.23
CA MET A 508 14.14 -8.36 -9.30
C MET A 508 13.70 -8.25 -7.82
N GLN A 509 12.65 -7.50 -7.53
CA GLN A 509 12.07 -7.46 -6.17
C GLN A 509 11.58 -8.84 -5.74
N ASN A 510 10.92 -9.58 -6.62
CA ASN A 510 10.48 -10.94 -6.35
C ASN A 510 11.69 -11.87 -6.13
N VAL A 511 12.78 -11.74 -6.91
CA VAL A 511 14.02 -12.48 -6.71
C VAL A 511 14.64 -12.20 -5.35
N TYR A 512 14.76 -10.92 -4.94
CA TYR A 512 15.36 -10.54 -3.65
C TYR A 512 14.55 -10.98 -2.44
N SER A 513 13.23 -11.14 -2.60
CA SER A 513 12.33 -11.56 -1.53
C SER A 513 12.39 -13.06 -1.23
N PHE A 514 13.08 -13.87 -2.05
CA PHE A 514 13.16 -15.32 -1.86
C PHE A 514 14.10 -15.71 -0.72
N THR A 515 13.60 -16.49 0.25
CA THR A 515 14.31 -16.87 1.48
C THR A 515 14.42 -18.39 1.66
N PHE A 516 15.39 -18.84 2.45
CA PHE A 516 15.58 -20.28 2.74
C PHE A 516 14.42 -20.91 3.51
N ASN A 517 13.77 -20.19 4.41
CA ASN A 517 12.78 -20.74 5.36
C ASN A 517 11.38 -20.10 5.26
N GLY A 518 11.21 -19.03 4.47
CA GLY A 518 9.96 -18.29 4.37
C GLY A 518 8.92 -18.98 3.46
N LYS A 519 7.65 -18.86 3.77
CA LYS A 519 6.58 -19.10 2.80
C LYS A 519 6.41 -17.85 1.96
N MET A 520 6.76 -17.93 0.69
CA MET A 520 6.47 -16.86 -0.26
C MET A 520 5.14 -17.13 -0.94
N LYS A 521 4.40 -16.06 -1.20
CA LYS A 521 3.17 -16.13 -1.98
C LYS A 521 3.44 -16.38 -3.47
N HIS A 522 4.55 -15.83 -3.97
CA HIS A 522 4.95 -15.90 -5.38
C HIS A 522 6.48 -16.08 -5.47
N ASP A 523 6.93 -17.17 -6.04
CA ASP A 523 8.36 -17.51 -6.26
C ASP A 523 8.69 -17.68 -7.76
N ASP A 524 7.88 -17.07 -8.63
CA ASP A 524 7.92 -17.27 -10.07
C ASP A 524 9.20 -16.68 -10.71
N ALA A 525 9.68 -15.52 -10.23
CA ALA A 525 10.91 -14.93 -10.76
C ALA A 525 12.18 -15.72 -10.39
N PRO A 526 12.44 -16.12 -9.13
CA PRO A 526 13.60 -16.97 -8.85
C PRO A 526 13.51 -18.34 -9.50
N ASP A 527 12.30 -18.86 -9.71
CA ASP A 527 12.12 -20.16 -10.35
C ASP A 527 12.48 -20.14 -11.83
N VAL A 528 12.04 -19.14 -12.58
CA VAL A 528 12.42 -19.03 -14.00
C VAL A 528 13.92 -18.82 -14.19
N LEU A 529 14.63 -18.19 -13.20
CA LEU A 529 16.09 -18.12 -13.21
C LEU A 529 16.73 -19.50 -13.01
N ALA A 530 16.23 -20.28 -12.05
CA ALA A 530 16.69 -21.65 -11.81
C ALA A 530 16.47 -22.54 -13.05
N MET A 531 15.31 -22.42 -13.71
CA MET A 531 15.03 -23.09 -14.97
C MET A 531 16.02 -22.69 -16.09
N GLY A 532 16.45 -21.42 -16.10
CA GLY A 532 17.46 -20.93 -17.04
C GLY A 532 18.81 -21.61 -16.84
N ILE A 533 19.26 -21.76 -15.60
CA ILE A 533 20.48 -22.52 -15.27
C ILE A 533 20.34 -24.01 -15.69
N ASP A 534 19.21 -24.63 -15.34
CA ASP A 534 18.96 -26.02 -15.74
C ASP A 534 19.04 -26.22 -17.25
N TYR A 535 18.47 -25.30 -18.03
CA TYR A 535 18.48 -25.35 -19.48
C TYR A 535 19.91 -25.27 -20.06
N VAL A 536 20.77 -24.46 -19.49
CA VAL A 536 22.18 -24.35 -19.88
C VAL A 536 22.96 -25.59 -19.48
N THR A 537 22.72 -26.13 -18.27
CA THR A 537 23.47 -27.28 -17.74
C THR A 537 23.15 -28.56 -18.50
N VAL A 538 21.87 -28.84 -18.76
CA VAL A 538 21.45 -30.04 -19.54
C VAL A 538 21.95 -29.98 -20.98
N GLY A 539 21.99 -28.81 -21.60
CA GLY A 539 22.50 -28.63 -22.96
C GLY A 539 24.01 -28.90 -23.10
N THR A 540 24.78 -28.79 -22.01
CA THR A 540 26.22 -29.12 -22.00
C THR A 540 26.49 -30.63 -21.84
N VAL A 541 25.60 -31.38 -21.24
CA VAL A 541 25.70 -32.83 -21.06
C VAL A 541 25.31 -33.59 -22.33
N ALA A 542 24.58 -32.99 -23.27
CA ALA A 542 24.10 -33.60 -24.51
C ALA A 542 25.08 -33.52 -25.70
N LYS A 543 26.36 -33.22 -25.50
CA LYS A 543 27.40 -33.56 -26.46
C LYS A 543 27.67 -35.06 -26.31
N ALA A 544 26.86 -35.86 -27.04
CA ALA A 544 27.16 -37.26 -27.19
C ALA A 544 28.60 -37.42 -27.76
N GLU A 545 29.50 -38.04 -27.03
CA GLU A 545 30.69 -38.62 -27.57
C GLU A 545 30.24 -39.65 -28.61
N VAL A 546 30.46 -39.32 -29.87
CA VAL A 546 30.39 -40.29 -30.93
C VAL A 546 31.58 -41.22 -30.70
N MET A 547 31.38 -42.31 -29.97
CA MET A 547 32.34 -43.40 -29.95
C MET A 547 32.40 -43.97 -31.37
N GLN A 548 33.48 -43.67 -32.07
CA GLN A 548 33.85 -44.42 -33.27
C GLN A 548 34.04 -45.88 -32.83
N ARG A 549 33.21 -46.75 -33.38
CA ARG A 549 33.43 -48.17 -33.20
C ARG A 549 34.81 -48.51 -33.82
N PRO A 550 35.69 -49.24 -33.14
CA PRO A 550 36.93 -49.68 -33.69
C PRO A 550 36.60 -50.76 -34.75
N TRP A 551 36.74 -50.38 -36.00
CA TRP A 551 36.97 -51.14 -37.25
C TRP A 551 36.01 -50.93 -38.35
#